data_94b0e2495d9940d6e2f6d20a15c779c9
#
_entry.id   94b0e2495d9940d6e2f6d20a15c779c9
#
_cell.length_a   1.000
_cell.length_b   1.000
_cell.length_c   1.000
_cell.angle_alpha   90.00
_cell.angle_beta   90.00
_cell.angle_gamma   90.00
#
_symmetry.space_group_name_H-M   'P 1'
#
loop_
_entity.id
_entity.type
_entity.pdbx_description
1 polymer ?
#
loop_
_entity_poly.entity_id
_entity_poly.type
_entity_poly.pdbx_seq_one_letter_code
_entity_poly.pdbx_strand_id
1 'polypeptide(L)'
;IRKIRKGTRIIEYTGERISHDEGDRRYDEEKMKRHHTFLFTLNSRTVVDGAVQGNESRYINHSCDPNCEAVIEDRRIWIEAVRTIQPGDELVYDYQYEREDDADEDADSWYPCRCGAASCRGTILAPRKRKRSAATPARAKQRATRKR
;
A
#
# COMPACT_ATOMS: atom_id res chain seq x y z
N ILE A 1 -12.57 14.19 -21.79
CA ILE A 1 -12.51 13.70 -20.38
C ILE A 1 -13.89 13.20 -20.03
N ARG A 2 -14.01 11.95 -19.56
CA ARG A 2 -15.28 11.30 -19.20
C ARG A 2 -15.21 10.70 -17.79
N LYS A 3 -16.39 10.54 -17.17
CA LYS A 3 -16.54 9.83 -15.89
C LYS A 3 -16.05 8.38 -15.99
N ILE A 4 -15.30 7.92 -14.97
CA ILE A 4 -14.84 6.54 -14.82
C ILE A 4 -15.76 5.84 -13.81
N ARG A 5 -16.31 4.69 -14.16
CA ARG A 5 -17.20 3.92 -13.28
C ARG A 5 -16.38 3.08 -12.32
N LYS A 6 -16.93 2.84 -11.11
CA LYS A 6 -16.38 1.85 -10.18
C LYS A 6 -16.14 0.51 -10.88
N GLY A 7 -15.02 -0.15 -10.58
CA GLY A 7 -14.60 -1.43 -11.16
C GLY A 7 -13.96 -1.31 -12.55
N THR A 8 -13.79 -0.09 -13.07
CA THR A 8 -13.10 0.10 -14.34
C THR A 8 -11.60 -0.08 -14.15
N ARG A 9 -11.00 -0.96 -14.94
CA ARG A 9 -9.53 -1.07 -15.10
C ARG A 9 -9.05 0.12 -15.94
N ILE A 10 -8.23 0.99 -15.33
CA ILE A 10 -7.88 2.29 -15.91
C ILE A 10 -6.60 2.19 -16.73
N ILE A 11 -5.53 1.72 -16.10
CA ILE A 11 -4.19 1.68 -16.68
C ILE A 11 -3.37 0.58 -16.02
N GLU A 12 -2.44 -0.02 -16.74
CA GLU A 12 -1.43 -0.91 -16.18
C GLU A 12 -0.26 -0.10 -15.64
N TYR A 13 0.23 -0.45 -14.45
CA TYR A 13 1.50 0.06 -13.96
C TYR A 13 2.63 -0.69 -14.65
N THR A 14 3.33 -0.02 -15.56
CA THR A 14 4.41 -0.62 -16.35
C THR A 14 5.77 -0.08 -15.93
N GLY A 15 6.81 -0.85 -16.23
CA GLY A 15 8.21 -0.51 -15.98
C GLY A 15 9.12 -1.71 -16.15
N GLU A 16 10.40 -1.48 -15.92
CA GLU A 16 11.38 -2.55 -15.91
C GLU A 16 11.18 -3.47 -14.71
N ARG A 17 11.21 -4.78 -14.94
CA ARG A 17 11.12 -5.78 -13.86
C ARG A 17 12.50 -6.11 -13.37
N ILE A 18 12.76 -5.84 -12.09
CA ILE A 18 14.04 -6.03 -11.44
C ILE A 18 13.88 -6.81 -10.13
N SER A 19 14.99 -7.26 -9.55
CA SER A 19 14.98 -7.85 -8.21
C SER A 19 14.82 -6.76 -7.13
N HIS A 20 14.46 -7.15 -5.90
CA HIS A 20 14.46 -6.23 -4.76
C HIS A 20 15.85 -5.64 -4.53
N ASP A 21 16.91 -6.46 -4.52
CA ASP A 21 18.30 -6.00 -4.35
C ASP A 21 18.71 -4.95 -5.38
N GLU A 22 18.29 -5.11 -6.63
CA GLU A 22 18.55 -4.11 -7.68
C GLU A 22 17.76 -2.82 -7.43
N GLY A 23 16.51 -2.94 -6.95
CA GLY A 23 15.70 -1.80 -6.54
C GLY A 23 16.37 -1.01 -5.43
N ASP A 24 16.80 -1.68 -4.37
CA ASP A 24 17.50 -1.07 -3.23
C ASP A 24 18.79 -0.38 -3.67
N ARG A 25 19.54 -1.02 -4.58
CA ARG A 25 20.76 -0.43 -5.13
C ARG A 25 20.51 0.84 -5.96
N ARG A 26 19.42 0.88 -6.73
CA ARG A 26 19.07 2.05 -7.55
C ARG A 26 18.56 3.21 -6.71
N TYR A 27 17.81 2.91 -5.66
CA TYR A 27 17.12 3.86 -4.81
C TYR A 27 17.69 3.85 -3.38
N ASP A 28 19.04 3.84 -3.27
CA ASP A 28 19.75 3.96 -2.00
C ASP A 28 19.39 5.30 -1.34
N GLU A 29 18.61 5.25 -0.26
CA GLU A 29 18.05 6.42 0.43
C GLU A 29 19.15 7.37 0.94
N GLU A 30 20.31 6.84 1.33
CA GLU A 30 21.45 7.66 1.79
C GLU A 30 22.05 8.50 0.67
N LYS A 31 21.94 8.04 -0.58
CA LYS A 31 22.47 8.72 -1.77
C LYS A 31 21.46 9.56 -2.51
N MET A 32 20.17 9.34 -2.27
CA MET A 32 19.11 10.09 -2.94
C MET A 32 18.93 11.48 -2.31
N LYS A 33 19.02 12.51 -3.15
CA LYS A 33 18.68 13.89 -2.74
C LYS A 33 17.18 14.13 -2.55
N ARG A 34 16.35 13.23 -3.04
CA ARG A 34 14.89 13.26 -2.96
C ARG A 34 14.38 11.84 -2.72
N HIS A 35 13.63 11.63 -1.64
CA HIS A 35 12.97 10.37 -1.32
C HIS A 35 11.77 10.15 -2.23
N HIS A 36 12.01 9.85 -3.50
CA HIS A 36 10.95 9.60 -4.48
C HIS A 36 11.34 8.40 -5.34
N THR A 37 10.60 7.33 -5.20
CA THR A 37 10.80 6.10 -5.96
C THR A 37 9.58 5.80 -6.82
N PHE A 38 9.80 5.11 -7.94
CA PHE A 38 8.75 4.58 -8.80
C PHE A 38 8.69 3.05 -8.73
N LEU A 39 9.12 2.49 -7.60
CA LEU A 39 9.12 1.04 -7.39
C LEU A 39 7.74 0.55 -6.96
N PHE A 40 7.27 -0.51 -7.60
CA PHE A 40 6.07 -1.22 -7.21
C PHE A 40 6.38 -2.71 -6.99
N THR A 41 6.12 -3.23 -5.78
CA THR A 41 6.34 -4.64 -5.45
C THR A 41 5.33 -5.52 -6.18
N LEU A 42 5.80 -6.35 -7.11
CA LEU A 42 4.97 -7.29 -7.84
C LEU A 42 4.80 -8.61 -7.06
N ASN A 43 5.86 -9.09 -6.45
CA ASN A 43 5.89 -10.29 -5.59
C ASN A 43 7.18 -10.32 -4.76
N SER A 44 7.42 -11.40 -4.00
CA SER A 44 8.59 -11.56 -3.14
C SER A 44 9.97 -11.55 -3.85
N ARG A 45 10.00 -11.59 -5.18
CA ARG A 45 11.25 -11.65 -5.96
C ARG A 45 11.39 -10.50 -6.94
N THR A 46 10.31 -9.79 -7.24
CA THR A 46 10.25 -8.85 -8.37
C THR A 46 9.59 -7.56 -7.94
N VAL A 47 10.22 -6.46 -8.28
CA VAL A 47 9.64 -5.12 -8.27
C VAL A 47 9.60 -4.59 -9.70
N VAL A 48 8.67 -3.67 -9.96
CA VAL A 48 8.56 -2.95 -11.23
C VAL A 48 9.07 -1.53 -11.01
N ASP A 49 10.08 -1.15 -11.76
CA ASP A 49 10.66 0.19 -11.75
C ASP A 49 10.00 1.04 -12.85
N GLY A 50 9.03 1.85 -12.48
CA GLY A 50 8.31 2.72 -13.38
C GLY A 50 9.14 3.89 -13.94
N ALA A 51 10.33 4.16 -13.39
CA ALA A 51 11.23 5.16 -13.96
C ALA A 51 11.83 4.70 -15.29
N VAL A 52 11.95 3.38 -15.49
CA VAL A 52 12.54 2.77 -16.69
C VAL A 52 11.44 2.07 -17.49
N GLN A 53 11.20 2.50 -18.74
CA GLN A 53 10.16 1.96 -19.63
C GLN A 53 8.74 2.00 -19.02
N GLY A 54 8.52 2.87 -18.03
CA GLY A 54 7.21 3.07 -17.41
C GLY A 54 6.30 3.97 -18.24
N ASN A 55 5.02 3.99 -17.85
CA ASN A 55 4.02 4.88 -18.41
C ASN A 55 3.54 5.92 -17.36
N GLU A 56 2.48 6.63 -17.65
CA GLU A 56 1.94 7.72 -16.82
C GLU A 56 1.42 7.23 -15.45
N SER A 57 1.16 5.92 -15.29
CA SER A 57 0.70 5.36 -14.02
C SER A 57 1.65 5.61 -12.84
N ARG A 58 2.95 5.78 -13.13
CA ARG A 58 3.97 6.11 -12.12
C ARG A 58 3.74 7.44 -11.41
N TYR A 59 2.93 8.34 -12.00
CA TYR A 59 2.63 9.64 -11.43
C TYR A 59 1.35 9.66 -10.59
N ILE A 60 0.65 8.53 -10.47
CA ILE A 60 -0.53 8.42 -9.61
C ILE A 60 -0.09 8.52 -8.16
N ASN A 61 -0.60 9.52 -7.43
CA ASN A 61 -0.20 9.81 -6.07
C ASN A 61 -0.87 8.90 -5.04
N HIS A 62 -0.33 8.93 -3.81
CA HIS A 62 -0.91 8.25 -2.66
C HIS A 62 -2.07 9.04 -2.07
N SER A 63 -3.10 8.32 -1.61
CA SER A 63 -4.09 8.84 -0.66
C SER A 63 -4.51 7.77 0.34
N CYS A 64 -4.77 8.21 1.60
CA CYS A 64 -5.38 7.37 2.63
C CYS A 64 -6.91 7.21 2.44
N ASP A 65 -7.52 8.00 1.56
CA ASP A 65 -8.91 7.85 1.08
C ASP A 65 -8.91 7.79 -0.46
N PRO A 66 -8.48 6.65 -1.03
CA PRO A 66 -8.22 6.53 -2.44
C PRO A 66 -9.51 6.38 -3.28
N ASN A 67 -9.44 6.73 -4.56
CA ASN A 67 -10.47 6.43 -5.56
C ASN A 67 -10.07 5.29 -6.50
N CYS A 68 -8.82 4.81 -6.37
CA CYS A 68 -8.30 3.66 -7.10
C CYS A 68 -7.66 2.66 -6.14
N GLU A 69 -7.45 1.45 -6.62
CA GLU A 69 -6.61 0.42 -6.00
C GLU A 69 -5.68 -0.21 -7.04
N ALA A 70 -4.59 -0.80 -6.56
CA ALA A 70 -3.70 -1.58 -7.39
C ALA A 70 -4.01 -3.07 -7.23
N VAL A 71 -4.31 -3.73 -8.35
CA VAL A 71 -4.65 -5.16 -8.43
C VAL A 71 -3.57 -5.89 -9.20
N ILE A 72 -3.01 -6.95 -8.59
CA ILE A 72 -2.03 -7.82 -9.25
C ILE A 72 -2.76 -9.04 -9.82
N GLU A 73 -2.74 -9.17 -11.15
CA GLU A 73 -3.35 -10.27 -11.87
C GLU A 73 -2.42 -10.70 -13.00
N ASP A 74 -2.20 -11.98 -13.17
CA ASP A 74 -1.34 -12.57 -14.21
C ASP A 74 0.06 -11.92 -14.28
N ARG A 75 0.65 -11.60 -13.13
CA ARG A 75 1.94 -10.91 -13.00
C ARG A 75 1.96 -9.51 -13.64
N ARG A 76 0.80 -8.87 -13.72
CA ARG A 76 0.63 -7.48 -14.15
C ARG A 76 0.00 -6.69 -13.02
N ILE A 77 0.27 -5.41 -12.96
CA ILE A 77 -0.26 -4.49 -11.95
C ILE A 77 -1.25 -3.57 -12.64
N TRP A 78 -2.51 -3.63 -12.22
CA TRP A 78 -3.58 -2.82 -12.78
C TRP A 78 -4.05 -1.79 -11.77
N ILE A 79 -4.27 -0.56 -12.22
CA ILE A 79 -4.94 0.45 -11.42
C ILE A 79 -6.42 0.42 -11.79
N GLU A 80 -7.27 0.17 -10.78
CA GLU A 80 -8.71 -0.01 -10.94
C GLU A 80 -9.48 1.00 -10.07
N ALA A 81 -10.61 1.50 -10.56
CA ALA A 81 -11.45 2.44 -9.83
C ALA A 81 -12.25 1.73 -8.72
N VAL A 82 -12.09 2.12 -7.45
CA VAL A 82 -12.87 1.60 -6.31
C VAL A 82 -14.18 2.35 -6.08
N ARG A 83 -14.31 3.53 -6.66
CA ARG A 83 -15.52 4.34 -6.68
C ARG A 83 -15.66 5.05 -8.03
N THR A 84 -16.81 5.66 -8.28
CA THR A 84 -16.99 6.50 -9.46
C THR A 84 -16.09 7.74 -9.35
N ILE A 85 -15.33 8.03 -10.41
CA ILE A 85 -14.38 9.15 -10.49
C ILE A 85 -14.94 10.16 -11.50
N GLN A 86 -15.05 11.42 -11.12
CA GLN A 86 -15.57 12.47 -11.98
C GLN A 86 -14.46 13.04 -12.89
N PRO A 87 -14.82 13.64 -14.02
CA PRO A 87 -13.85 14.39 -14.82
C PRO A 87 -13.19 15.49 -14.00
N GLY A 88 -11.86 15.49 -13.96
CA GLY A 88 -11.09 16.47 -13.19
C GLY A 88 -10.62 15.96 -11.83
N ASP A 89 -11.19 14.86 -11.32
CA ASP A 89 -10.67 14.25 -10.10
C ASP A 89 -9.28 13.66 -10.34
N GLU A 90 -8.36 13.85 -9.39
CA GLU A 90 -7.06 13.21 -9.40
C GLU A 90 -7.22 11.71 -9.11
N LEU A 91 -6.49 10.87 -9.86
CA LEU A 91 -6.39 9.44 -9.55
C LEU A 91 -5.42 9.25 -8.40
N VAL A 92 -5.85 8.55 -7.37
CA VAL A 92 -5.01 8.26 -6.19
C VAL A 92 -5.27 6.85 -5.70
N TYR A 93 -4.22 6.15 -5.23
CA TYR A 93 -4.37 4.85 -4.56
C TYR A 93 -3.54 4.78 -3.28
N ASP A 94 -3.87 3.85 -2.38
CA ASP A 94 -3.09 3.63 -1.17
C ASP A 94 -1.83 2.83 -1.51
N TYR A 95 -0.66 3.43 -1.34
CA TYR A 95 0.62 2.78 -1.65
C TYR A 95 0.90 1.56 -0.78
N GLN A 96 0.45 1.61 0.48
CA GLN A 96 0.65 0.54 1.46
C GLN A 96 2.10 0.06 1.50
N TYR A 97 3.05 1.01 1.55
CA TYR A 97 4.45 0.66 1.68
C TYR A 97 4.65 -0.30 2.85
N GLU A 98 5.34 -1.39 2.57
CA GLU A 98 5.56 -2.45 3.55
C GLU A 98 6.39 -1.91 4.73
N ARG A 99 6.01 -2.28 5.95
CA ARG A 99 6.77 -1.96 7.16
C ARG A 99 7.81 -3.02 7.36
N GLU A 100 9.07 -2.64 7.51
CA GLU A 100 10.15 -3.56 7.86
C GLU A 100 9.97 -4.12 9.27
N ASP A 101 9.60 -3.26 10.22
CA ASP A 101 9.27 -3.64 11.60
C ASP A 101 8.02 -2.89 12.09
N ASP A 102 6.98 -3.63 12.50
CA ASP A 102 5.78 -3.06 13.13
C ASP A 102 6.06 -2.43 14.51
N ALA A 103 7.22 -2.74 15.12
CA ALA A 103 7.63 -2.21 16.42
C ALA A 103 8.39 -0.88 16.32
N ASP A 104 8.86 -0.49 15.12
CA ASP A 104 9.51 0.80 14.93
C ASP A 104 8.47 1.93 15.00
N GLU A 105 8.48 2.66 16.13
CA GLU A 105 7.55 3.77 16.38
C GLU A 105 7.88 4.99 15.53
N ASP A 106 9.14 5.16 15.10
CA ASP A 106 9.61 6.31 14.34
C ASP A 106 9.40 6.13 12.83
N ALA A 107 9.13 4.92 12.35
CA ALA A 107 8.97 4.62 10.93
C ALA A 107 7.94 5.53 10.24
N ASP A 108 6.85 5.89 10.93
CA ASP A 108 5.81 6.76 10.36
C ASP A 108 6.32 8.16 10.03
N SER A 109 7.30 8.67 10.77
CA SER A 109 7.92 9.99 10.56
C SER A 109 8.83 10.04 9.34
N TRP A 110 9.41 8.90 8.94
CA TRP A 110 10.28 8.78 7.78
C TRP A 110 9.50 8.76 6.46
N TYR A 111 8.22 8.34 6.51
CA TYR A 111 7.35 8.23 5.34
C TYR A 111 6.05 9.03 5.52
N PRO A 112 6.14 10.37 5.64
CA PRO A 112 4.99 11.21 5.96
C PRO A 112 3.98 11.24 4.81
N CYS A 113 2.69 11.18 5.15
CA CYS A 113 1.60 11.41 4.22
C CYS A 113 0.98 12.79 4.40
N ARG A 114 0.73 13.47 3.28
CA ARG A 114 0.09 14.79 3.22
C ARG A 114 -1.08 14.80 2.23
N CYS A 115 -1.81 13.67 2.12
CA CYS A 115 -2.90 13.52 1.14
C CYS A 115 -4.12 14.43 1.40
N GLY A 116 -4.21 15.05 2.58
CA GLY A 116 -5.33 15.94 2.93
C GLY A 116 -6.66 15.26 3.23
N ALA A 117 -6.73 13.92 3.18
CA ALA A 117 -7.95 13.18 3.52
C ALA A 117 -8.29 13.33 5.01
N ALA A 118 -9.58 13.40 5.37
CA ALA A 118 -10.02 13.45 6.76
C ALA A 118 -9.60 12.21 7.56
N SER A 119 -9.45 11.06 6.90
CA SER A 119 -8.98 9.79 7.45
C SER A 119 -7.47 9.57 7.27
N CYS A 120 -6.69 10.63 6.99
CA CYS A 120 -5.26 10.51 6.74
C CYS A 120 -4.53 9.86 7.93
N ARG A 121 -3.73 8.82 7.64
CA ARG A 121 -2.93 8.10 8.66
C ARG A 121 -1.67 8.85 9.08
N GLY A 122 -1.31 9.94 8.40
CA GLY A 122 -0.05 10.66 8.59
C GLY A 122 1.17 9.98 7.96
N THR A 123 1.02 8.79 7.41
CA THR A 123 2.08 8.01 6.75
C THR A 123 1.57 7.30 5.51
N ILE A 124 2.47 7.05 4.52
CA ILE A 124 2.19 6.22 3.34
C ILE A 124 2.42 4.73 3.61
N LEU A 125 2.93 4.38 4.79
CA LEU A 125 3.13 2.98 5.19
C LEU A 125 1.79 2.26 5.36
N ALA A 126 1.81 0.95 5.17
CA ALA A 126 0.67 0.10 5.45
C ALA A 126 0.22 0.23 6.92
N PRO A 127 -1.08 0.06 7.23
CA PRO A 127 -1.55 0.05 8.60
C PRO A 127 -0.79 -0.98 9.45
N ARG A 128 -0.48 -0.63 10.71
CA ARG A 128 0.15 -1.58 11.64
C ARG A 128 -0.74 -2.80 11.82
N LYS A 129 -0.17 -3.98 11.81
CA LYS A 129 -0.91 -5.22 12.10
C LYS A 129 -1.42 -5.15 13.54
N ARG A 130 -2.73 -5.29 13.75
CA ARG A 130 -3.28 -5.39 15.11
C ARG A 130 -2.64 -6.58 15.80
N LYS A 131 -1.90 -6.37 16.90
CA LYS A 131 -1.47 -7.46 17.79
C LYS A 131 -2.74 -8.22 18.17
N ARG A 132 -2.84 -9.50 17.83
CA ARG A 132 -3.92 -10.36 18.33
C ARG A 132 -3.80 -10.30 19.85
N SER A 133 -4.76 -9.67 20.53
CA SER A 133 -4.82 -9.75 21.98
C SER A 133 -4.88 -11.24 22.32
N ALA A 134 -3.96 -11.69 23.17
CA ALA A 134 -3.98 -13.05 23.70
C ALA A 134 -5.38 -13.27 24.28
N ALA A 135 -6.12 -14.24 23.74
CA ALA A 135 -7.44 -14.59 24.22
C ALA A 135 -7.28 -14.96 25.71
N THR A 136 -7.95 -14.22 26.57
CA THR A 136 -8.05 -14.57 28.00
C THR A 136 -8.58 -15.99 28.09
N PRO A 137 -7.90 -16.94 28.75
CA PRO A 137 -8.38 -18.30 28.84
C PRO A 137 -9.74 -18.30 29.54
N ALA A 138 -10.72 -18.92 28.91
CA ALA A 138 -12.08 -19.05 29.45
C ALA A 138 -12.01 -19.70 30.83
N ARG A 139 -12.50 -18.98 31.85
CA ARG A 139 -12.61 -19.45 33.24
C ARG A 139 -13.46 -20.73 33.25
N ALA A 140 -12.82 -21.85 33.61
CA ALA A 140 -13.48 -23.14 33.78
C ALA A 140 -14.60 -23.02 34.82
N LYS A 141 -15.83 -23.27 34.41
CA LYS A 141 -16.97 -23.38 35.33
C LYS A 141 -16.81 -24.66 36.13
N GLN A 142 -16.51 -24.56 37.44
CA GLN A 142 -16.56 -25.67 38.37
C GLN A 142 -18.01 -26.15 38.47
N ARG A 143 -18.21 -27.41 38.16
CA ARG A 143 -19.49 -28.11 38.27
C ARG A 143 -19.62 -28.58 39.74
N ALA A 144 -20.56 -27.98 40.50
CA ALA A 144 -20.87 -28.41 41.85
C ALA A 144 -21.51 -29.82 41.76
N THR A 145 -20.86 -30.82 42.35
CA THR A 145 -21.45 -32.15 42.57
C THR A 145 -22.28 -32.11 43.85
N ARG A 146 -23.59 -32.26 43.69
CA ARG A 146 -24.52 -32.44 44.80
C ARG A 146 -24.43 -33.88 45.28
N LYS A 147 -23.91 -34.12 46.52
CA LYS A 147 -24.01 -35.40 47.22
C LYS A 147 -25.44 -35.56 47.76
N ARG A 148 -25.99 -36.73 47.53
CA ARG A 148 -27.16 -37.25 48.28
C ARG A 148 -26.64 -37.93 49.53
#